data_d19013fe404b9733b3b5508e56cb30dc
#
_entry.id   d19013fe404b9733b3b5508e56cb30dc
#
_cell.length_a   1.000
_cell.length_b   1.000
_cell.length_c   1.000
_cell.angle_alpha   90.00
_cell.angle_beta   90.00
_cell.angle_gamma   90.00
#
_symmetry.space_group_name_H-M   'P 1'
#
loop_
_entity.id
_entity.type
_entity.pdbx_description
1 polymer ?
#
loop_
_entity_poly.entity_id
_entity_poly.type
_entity_poly.pdbx_seq_one_letter_code
_entity_poly.pdbx_strand_id
1 'polypeptide(L)'
;MNVLLLHALPLDERMWEPQLTALAQHDVAAPRLYGRGRTMTAWAESIAGEIEGGHAVVGASMGGYCALALAKVAPELVRGLLLVGSRPDPDSPERRAGRADTIELIRREGPDGLWRFMVPKLYAHRENADPSLMYRDPEGLIGALEAIRDREDSTQLARDFPGPMQFVVGEHENFVTPGELSEFDIRIVPDAGHLVNLERPDELNAILREFLSRV
;
A
#
# COMPACT_ATOMS: atom_id res chain seq x y z
N MET A 1 13.12 15.53 6.96
CA MET A 1 13.22 14.09 6.62
C MET A 1 12.41 13.85 5.36
N ASN A 2 12.88 12.99 4.46
CA ASN A 2 12.13 12.63 3.27
C ASN A 2 11.13 11.52 3.60
N VAL A 3 9.91 11.66 3.14
CA VAL A 3 8.81 10.68 3.31
C VAL A 3 8.26 10.33 1.93
N LEU A 4 8.15 9.03 1.65
CA LEU A 4 7.58 8.52 0.41
C LEU A 4 6.25 7.81 0.72
N LEU A 5 5.15 8.27 0.10
CA LEU A 5 3.81 7.72 0.28
C LEU A 5 3.38 6.94 -0.97
N LEU A 6 3.12 5.64 -0.82
CA LEU A 6 2.76 4.73 -1.91
C LEU A 6 1.31 4.25 -1.73
N HIS A 7 0.45 4.54 -2.70
CA HIS A 7 -0.99 4.39 -2.60
C HIS A 7 -1.51 2.96 -2.81
N ALA A 8 -2.75 2.71 -2.39
CA ALA A 8 -3.47 1.45 -2.54
C ALA A 8 -4.22 1.35 -3.89
N LEU A 9 -4.47 0.12 -4.37
CA LEU A 9 -5.45 -0.18 -5.42
C LEU A 9 -6.87 -0.19 -4.81
N PRO A 10 -7.91 0.35 -5.47
CA PRO A 10 -7.90 0.98 -6.79
C PRO A 10 -7.77 2.51 -6.75
N LEU A 11 -7.31 3.07 -5.63
CA LEU A 11 -7.15 4.51 -5.42
C LEU A 11 -5.85 5.03 -6.03
N ASP A 12 -5.68 6.36 -6.04
CA ASP A 12 -4.45 7.01 -6.46
C ASP A 12 -3.80 7.82 -5.30
N GLU A 13 -2.75 8.57 -5.62
CA GLU A 13 -1.95 9.32 -4.66
C GLU A 13 -2.75 10.31 -3.80
N ARG A 14 -3.92 10.76 -4.26
CA ARG A 14 -4.80 11.68 -3.52
C ARG A 14 -5.38 11.08 -2.24
N MET A 15 -5.35 9.75 -2.10
CA MET A 15 -5.77 9.09 -0.86
C MET A 15 -4.97 9.52 0.37
N TRP A 16 -3.78 10.11 0.16
CA TRP A 16 -2.89 10.54 1.23
C TRP A 16 -3.15 11.97 1.72
N GLU A 17 -4.12 12.70 1.13
CA GLU A 17 -4.45 14.08 1.52
C GLU A 17 -4.65 14.25 3.05
N PRO A 18 -5.35 13.34 3.77
CA PRO A 18 -5.52 13.48 5.22
C PRO A 18 -4.21 13.39 6.02
N GLN A 19 -3.13 12.84 5.46
CA GLN A 19 -1.83 12.69 6.11
C GLN A 19 -0.91 13.89 5.85
N LEU A 20 -1.14 14.69 4.80
CA LEU A 20 -0.23 15.77 4.40
C LEU A 20 -0.07 16.83 5.49
N THR A 21 -1.14 17.16 6.24
CA THR A 21 -1.06 18.11 7.35
C THR A 21 -0.15 17.60 8.48
N ALA A 22 -0.23 16.31 8.80
CA ALA A 22 0.62 15.69 9.82
C ALA A 22 2.09 15.61 9.39
N LEU A 23 2.35 15.65 8.08
CA LEU A 23 3.67 15.56 7.46
C LEU A 23 4.22 16.91 6.98
N ALA A 24 3.58 18.04 7.31
CA ALA A 24 3.92 19.37 6.80
C ALA A 24 5.38 19.83 7.10
N GLN A 25 6.07 19.21 8.08
CA GLN A 25 7.47 19.49 8.41
C GLN A 25 8.47 18.57 7.67
N HIS A 26 7.98 17.71 6.77
CA HIS A 26 8.76 16.72 6.05
C HIS A 26 8.73 17.03 4.55
N ASP A 27 9.73 16.55 3.83
CA ASP A 27 9.71 16.55 2.36
C ASP A 27 8.97 15.30 1.89
N VAL A 28 7.77 15.50 1.34
CA VAL A 28 6.82 14.41 1.03
C VAL A 28 6.71 14.21 -0.47
N ALA A 29 7.02 13.00 -0.93
CA ALA A 29 6.74 12.52 -2.28
C ALA A 29 5.60 11.50 -2.24
N ALA A 30 4.61 11.65 -3.11
CA ALA A 30 3.50 10.71 -3.28
C ALA A 30 3.30 10.43 -4.79
N PRO A 31 4.17 9.60 -5.40
CA PRO A 31 4.09 9.34 -6.83
C PRO A 31 2.90 8.43 -7.17
N ARG A 32 2.33 8.62 -8.37
CA ARG A 32 1.38 7.68 -8.93
C ARG A 32 2.08 6.38 -9.30
N LEU A 33 1.52 5.25 -8.86
CA LEU A 33 2.10 3.92 -9.09
C LEU A 33 1.69 3.30 -10.42
N TYR A 34 0.52 3.65 -10.95
CA TYR A 34 0.03 3.09 -12.21
C TYR A 34 0.87 3.52 -13.42
N GLY A 35 0.95 2.63 -14.42
CA GLY A 35 1.67 2.92 -15.66
C GLY A 35 3.18 2.63 -15.60
N ARG A 36 3.69 2.09 -14.48
CA ARG A 36 5.13 1.78 -14.28
C ARG A 36 5.52 0.36 -14.72
N GLY A 37 4.72 -0.29 -15.54
CA GLY A 37 4.92 -1.68 -15.95
C GLY A 37 3.98 -2.65 -15.21
N ARG A 38 4.27 -3.95 -15.30
CA ARG A 38 3.41 -5.04 -14.82
C ARG A 38 4.07 -5.89 -13.71
N THR A 39 5.15 -5.40 -13.09
CA THR A 39 5.83 -6.08 -11.98
C THR A 39 6.17 -5.09 -10.86
N MET A 40 6.20 -5.55 -9.60
CA MET A 40 6.60 -4.71 -8.46
C MET A 40 8.05 -4.27 -8.58
N THR A 41 8.93 -5.08 -9.15
CA THR A 41 10.33 -4.73 -9.40
C THR A 41 10.44 -3.54 -10.36
N ALA A 42 9.73 -3.56 -11.50
CA ALA A 42 9.73 -2.44 -12.45
C ALA A 42 9.19 -1.13 -11.83
N TRP A 43 8.18 -1.24 -10.94
CA TRP A 43 7.67 -0.08 -10.21
C TRP A 43 8.70 0.47 -9.24
N ALA A 44 9.36 -0.40 -8.48
CA ALA A 44 10.40 -0.03 -7.54
C ALA A 44 11.60 0.63 -8.23
N GLU A 45 12.07 0.08 -9.36
CA GLU A 45 13.15 0.66 -10.18
C GLU A 45 12.78 2.04 -10.72
N SER A 46 11.54 2.19 -11.22
CA SER A 46 11.03 3.49 -11.68
C SER A 46 11.03 4.54 -10.56
N ILE A 47 10.53 4.17 -9.37
CA ILE A 47 10.50 5.07 -8.21
C ILE A 47 11.91 5.38 -7.74
N ALA A 48 12.82 4.40 -7.69
CA ALA A 48 14.21 4.61 -7.31
C ALA A 48 14.91 5.64 -8.22
N GLY A 49 14.53 5.69 -9.50
CA GLY A 49 15.02 6.70 -10.44
C GLY A 49 14.43 8.11 -10.27
N GLU A 50 13.39 8.27 -9.48
CA GLU A 50 12.67 9.54 -9.27
C GLU A 50 12.99 10.20 -7.92
N ILE A 51 13.60 9.47 -6.97
CA ILE A 51 13.88 9.95 -5.62
C ILE A 51 15.37 9.93 -5.30
N GLU A 52 15.81 10.83 -4.42
CA GLU A 52 17.20 10.92 -3.98
C GLU A 52 17.28 10.87 -2.45
N GLY A 53 18.29 10.16 -1.93
CA GLY A 53 18.51 10.02 -0.49
C GLY A 53 17.55 9.07 0.20
N GLY A 54 17.77 8.80 1.46
CA GLY A 54 16.99 7.84 2.22
C GLY A 54 15.64 8.40 2.69
N HIS A 55 14.57 7.59 2.55
CA HIS A 55 13.19 7.93 2.86
C HIS A 55 12.63 7.04 3.97
N ALA A 56 11.77 7.61 4.80
CA ALA A 56 10.74 6.83 5.49
C ALA A 56 9.64 6.49 4.46
N VAL A 57 9.45 5.21 4.16
CA VAL A 57 8.50 4.76 3.13
C VAL A 57 7.21 4.26 3.79
N VAL A 58 6.10 4.86 3.42
CA VAL A 58 4.75 4.50 3.90
C VAL A 58 3.99 3.91 2.73
N GLY A 59 3.65 2.63 2.81
CA GLY A 59 2.93 1.94 1.73
C GLY A 59 1.60 1.38 2.19
N ALA A 60 0.51 1.73 1.49
CA ALA A 60 -0.80 1.16 1.75
C ALA A 60 -1.09 0.03 0.76
N SER A 61 -1.42 -1.18 1.27
CA SER A 61 -1.82 -2.33 0.44
C SER A 61 -0.82 -2.59 -0.70
N MET A 62 -1.23 -2.36 -1.94
CA MET A 62 -0.38 -2.39 -3.14
C MET A 62 0.89 -1.55 -2.99
N GLY A 63 0.79 -0.37 -2.41
CA GLY A 63 1.93 0.51 -2.14
C GLY A 63 2.93 -0.10 -1.15
N GLY A 64 2.45 -0.94 -0.21
CA GLY A 64 3.33 -1.69 0.69
C GLY A 64 4.12 -2.79 -0.02
N TYR A 65 3.52 -3.45 -1.00
CA TYR A 65 4.25 -4.41 -1.85
C TYR A 65 5.33 -3.71 -2.68
N CYS A 66 5.03 -2.52 -3.20
CA CYS A 66 6.01 -1.69 -3.91
C CYS A 66 7.12 -1.19 -2.96
N ALA A 67 6.79 -0.83 -1.72
CA ALA A 67 7.77 -0.43 -0.70
C ALA A 67 8.76 -1.55 -0.37
N LEU A 68 8.27 -2.79 -0.22
CA LEU A 68 9.12 -3.97 -0.01
C LEU A 68 10.01 -4.26 -1.24
N ALA A 69 9.46 -4.11 -2.45
CA ALA A 69 10.24 -4.24 -3.67
C ALA A 69 11.31 -3.14 -3.77
N LEU A 70 10.99 -1.89 -3.39
CA LEU A 70 11.95 -0.79 -3.34
C LEU A 70 13.09 -1.07 -2.35
N ALA A 71 12.77 -1.58 -1.16
CA ALA A 71 13.79 -1.99 -0.17
C ALA A 71 14.70 -3.13 -0.67
N LYS A 72 14.22 -3.93 -1.64
CA LYS A 72 15.02 -4.99 -2.28
C LYS A 72 15.94 -4.45 -3.38
N VAL A 73 15.44 -3.54 -4.24
CA VAL A 73 16.20 -3.06 -5.41
C VAL A 73 17.10 -1.87 -5.11
N ALA A 74 16.73 -1.05 -4.11
CA ALA A 74 17.47 0.16 -3.72
C ALA A 74 17.42 0.35 -2.19
N PRO A 75 18.04 -0.55 -1.41
CA PRO A 75 17.98 -0.54 0.06
C PRO A 75 18.50 0.76 0.68
N GLU A 76 19.44 1.44 0.03
CA GLU A 76 20.01 2.72 0.47
C GLU A 76 18.98 3.87 0.44
N LEU A 77 17.90 3.73 -0.33
CA LEU A 77 16.82 4.71 -0.41
C LEU A 77 15.74 4.50 0.66
N VAL A 78 15.78 3.39 1.43
CA VAL A 78 14.73 3.02 2.39
C VAL A 78 15.30 2.97 3.81
N ARG A 79 14.96 3.97 4.62
CA ARG A 79 15.41 4.07 6.02
C ARG A 79 14.44 3.42 7.01
N GLY A 80 13.16 3.37 6.67
CA GLY A 80 12.13 2.76 7.48
C GLY A 80 10.90 2.41 6.64
N LEU A 81 10.12 1.42 7.08
CA LEU A 81 8.93 0.91 6.39
C LEU A 81 7.71 0.94 7.30
N LEU A 82 6.70 1.73 6.96
CA LEU A 82 5.36 1.66 7.56
C LEU A 82 4.37 1.07 6.55
N LEU A 83 3.89 -0.13 6.82
CA LEU A 83 3.10 -0.94 5.88
C LEU A 83 1.66 -1.06 6.36
N VAL A 84 0.73 -0.35 5.69
CA VAL A 84 -0.69 -0.28 6.05
C VAL A 84 -1.49 -1.26 5.19
N GLY A 85 -2.18 -2.23 5.81
CA GLY A 85 -2.98 -3.24 5.10
C GLY A 85 -2.15 -4.07 4.11
N SER A 86 -0.87 -4.31 4.39
CA SER A 86 0.06 -5.02 3.51
C SER A 86 0.65 -6.24 4.19
N ARG A 87 1.28 -7.10 3.40
CA ARG A 87 1.91 -8.34 3.86
C ARG A 87 3.18 -8.63 3.04
N PRO A 88 4.20 -9.31 3.59
CA PRO A 88 5.44 -9.54 2.88
C PRO A 88 5.41 -10.79 1.98
N ASP A 89 4.53 -11.76 2.24
CA ASP A 89 4.43 -13.01 1.48
C ASP A 89 3.78 -12.83 0.10
N PRO A 90 4.04 -13.74 -0.85
CA PRO A 90 3.44 -13.71 -2.19
C PRO A 90 1.96 -14.10 -2.14
N ASP A 91 1.24 -13.88 -3.24
CA ASP A 91 -0.12 -14.38 -3.38
C ASP A 91 -0.12 -15.92 -3.45
N SER A 92 -0.97 -16.55 -2.63
CA SER A 92 -1.28 -17.99 -2.72
C SER A 92 -1.94 -18.31 -4.08
N PRO A 93 -1.99 -19.57 -4.51
CA PRO A 93 -2.70 -19.97 -5.72
C PRO A 93 -4.14 -19.42 -5.80
N GLU A 94 -4.87 -19.44 -4.68
CA GLU A 94 -6.25 -18.96 -4.58
C GLU A 94 -6.31 -17.41 -4.78
N ARG A 95 -5.38 -16.67 -4.15
CA ARG A 95 -5.29 -15.21 -4.34
C ARG A 95 -4.92 -14.86 -5.77
N ARG A 96 -3.98 -15.59 -6.38
CA ARG A 96 -3.60 -15.42 -7.79
C ARG A 96 -4.80 -15.63 -8.72
N ALA A 97 -5.59 -16.67 -8.48
CA ALA A 97 -6.83 -16.92 -9.22
C ALA A 97 -7.83 -15.78 -9.04
N GLY A 98 -8.05 -15.30 -7.81
CA GLY A 98 -8.91 -14.15 -7.53
C GLY A 98 -8.45 -12.85 -8.19
N ARG A 99 -7.11 -12.65 -8.39
CA ARG A 99 -6.59 -11.52 -9.18
C ARG A 99 -6.95 -11.66 -10.65
N ALA A 100 -6.85 -12.87 -11.21
CA ALA A 100 -7.25 -13.13 -12.60
C ALA A 100 -8.74 -12.86 -12.81
N ASP A 101 -9.61 -13.31 -11.91
CA ASP A 101 -11.05 -13.05 -11.96
C ASP A 101 -11.35 -11.53 -11.86
N THR A 102 -10.58 -10.80 -11.05
CA THR A 102 -10.74 -9.35 -10.91
C THR A 102 -10.28 -8.62 -12.19
N ILE A 103 -9.24 -9.10 -12.88
CA ILE A 103 -8.82 -8.59 -14.19
C ILE A 103 -9.95 -8.78 -15.23
N GLU A 104 -10.56 -9.97 -15.26
CA GLU A 104 -11.70 -10.23 -16.15
C GLU A 104 -12.92 -9.35 -15.82
N LEU A 105 -13.14 -9.07 -14.53
CA LEU A 105 -14.18 -8.12 -14.12
C LEU A 105 -13.92 -6.71 -14.69
N ILE A 106 -12.67 -6.22 -14.62
CA ILE A 106 -12.32 -4.92 -15.20
C ILE A 106 -12.53 -4.91 -16.71
N ARG A 107 -12.14 -5.97 -17.41
CA ARG A 107 -12.33 -6.09 -18.87
C ARG A 107 -13.80 -6.04 -19.25
N ARG A 108 -14.68 -6.64 -18.45
CA ARG A 108 -16.11 -6.72 -18.72
C ARG A 108 -16.88 -5.48 -18.27
N GLU A 109 -16.57 -4.94 -17.10
CA GLU A 109 -17.40 -3.92 -16.43
C GLU A 109 -16.66 -2.60 -16.18
N GLY A 110 -15.39 -2.53 -16.60
CA GLY A 110 -14.55 -1.35 -16.42
C GLY A 110 -14.21 -1.03 -14.96
N PRO A 111 -13.65 0.17 -14.73
CA PRO A 111 -13.29 0.63 -13.38
C PRO A 111 -14.48 0.67 -12.40
N ASP A 112 -15.68 1.02 -12.87
CA ASP A 112 -16.86 1.07 -12.00
C ASP A 112 -17.26 -0.32 -11.49
N GLY A 113 -17.05 -1.38 -12.29
CA GLY A 113 -17.22 -2.77 -11.83
C GLY A 113 -16.23 -3.12 -10.72
N LEU A 114 -14.97 -2.75 -10.90
CA LEU A 114 -13.95 -2.93 -9.86
C LEU A 114 -14.32 -2.17 -8.57
N TRP A 115 -14.76 -0.93 -8.68
CA TRP A 115 -15.16 -0.12 -7.52
C TRP A 115 -16.26 -0.80 -6.72
N ARG A 116 -17.36 -1.20 -7.38
CA ARG A 116 -18.48 -1.91 -6.72
C ARG A 116 -18.03 -3.20 -6.03
N PHE A 117 -17.07 -3.91 -6.63
CA PHE A 117 -16.53 -5.16 -6.07
C PHE A 117 -15.60 -4.92 -4.86
N MET A 118 -14.79 -3.85 -4.90
CA MET A 118 -13.75 -3.59 -3.90
C MET A 118 -14.28 -2.85 -2.66
N VAL A 119 -15.16 -1.85 -2.82
CA VAL A 119 -15.63 -1.00 -1.70
C VAL A 119 -16.08 -1.80 -0.47
N PRO A 120 -16.88 -2.88 -0.60
CA PRO A 120 -17.31 -3.66 0.56
C PRO A 120 -16.19 -4.38 1.32
N LYS A 121 -15.00 -4.48 0.71
CA LYS A 121 -13.82 -5.14 1.28
C LYS A 121 -12.79 -4.14 1.78
N LEU A 122 -12.78 -2.92 1.21
CA LEU A 122 -11.81 -1.88 1.54
C LEU A 122 -12.22 -1.08 2.78
N TYR A 123 -13.52 -0.87 2.98
CA TYR A 123 -14.04 -0.01 4.03
C TYR A 123 -14.85 -0.81 5.05
N ALA A 124 -14.63 -0.55 6.33
CA ALA A 124 -15.54 -0.95 7.40
C ALA A 124 -16.84 -0.14 7.31
N HIS A 125 -16.70 1.15 7.02
CA HIS A 125 -17.78 2.12 6.88
C HIS A 125 -17.89 2.57 5.43
N ARG A 126 -18.75 1.91 4.63
CA ARG A 126 -18.85 2.13 3.17
C ARG A 126 -19.28 3.55 2.78
N GLU A 127 -19.93 4.27 3.69
CA GLU A 127 -20.31 5.68 3.54
C GLU A 127 -19.09 6.61 3.44
N ASN A 128 -17.92 6.17 3.91
CA ASN A 128 -16.65 6.89 3.78
C ASN A 128 -15.99 6.71 2.40
N ALA A 129 -16.53 5.84 1.54
CA ALA A 129 -15.94 5.57 0.24
C ALA A 129 -16.17 6.72 -0.73
N ASP A 130 -15.09 7.38 -1.14
CA ASP A 130 -15.12 8.44 -2.14
C ASP A 130 -14.68 7.92 -3.53
N PRO A 131 -15.61 7.77 -4.48
CA PRO A 131 -15.29 7.29 -5.82
C PRO A 131 -14.42 8.26 -6.63
N SER A 132 -14.27 9.51 -6.21
CA SER A 132 -13.41 10.49 -6.87
C SER A 132 -11.93 10.18 -6.72
N LEU A 133 -11.56 9.42 -5.68
CA LEU A 133 -10.18 8.96 -5.44
C LEU A 133 -9.79 7.75 -6.29
N MET A 134 -10.74 7.16 -6.98
CA MET A 134 -10.49 5.98 -7.81
C MET A 134 -9.72 6.32 -9.08
N TYR A 135 -8.68 5.56 -9.38
CA TYR A 135 -8.00 5.58 -10.67
C TYR A 135 -8.89 4.98 -11.76
N ARG A 136 -8.94 5.61 -12.95
CA ARG A 136 -9.96 5.32 -13.96
C ARG A 136 -9.45 4.64 -15.24
N ASP A 137 -8.14 4.51 -15.43
CA ASP A 137 -7.61 3.80 -16.59
C ASP A 137 -7.62 2.29 -16.37
N PRO A 138 -8.39 1.52 -17.19
CA PRO A 138 -8.48 0.06 -17.04
C PRO A 138 -7.14 -0.65 -17.19
N GLU A 139 -6.29 -0.22 -18.14
CA GLU A 139 -5.00 -0.88 -18.39
C GLU A 139 -4.04 -0.67 -17.21
N GLY A 140 -4.03 0.51 -16.60
CA GLY A 140 -3.26 0.76 -15.39
C GLY A 140 -3.72 -0.10 -14.21
N LEU A 141 -5.05 -0.27 -14.04
CA LEU A 141 -5.63 -1.14 -12.99
C LEU A 141 -5.29 -2.62 -13.23
N ILE A 142 -5.35 -3.08 -14.47
CA ILE A 142 -4.98 -4.46 -14.87
C ILE A 142 -3.50 -4.68 -14.59
N GLY A 143 -2.62 -3.77 -15.04
CA GLY A 143 -1.18 -3.86 -14.80
C GLY A 143 -0.84 -3.90 -13.30
N ALA A 144 -1.58 -3.16 -12.47
CA ALA A 144 -1.44 -3.20 -11.02
C ALA A 144 -1.83 -4.56 -10.43
N LEU A 145 -2.95 -5.15 -10.86
CA LEU A 145 -3.36 -6.49 -10.41
C LEU A 145 -2.38 -7.57 -10.83
N GLU A 146 -1.77 -7.46 -12.02
CA GLU A 146 -0.71 -8.38 -12.47
C GLU A 146 0.54 -8.22 -11.61
N ALA A 147 0.99 -7.00 -11.34
CA ALA A 147 2.13 -6.73 -10.46
C ALA A 147 1.90 -7.27 -9.03
N ILE A 148 0.68 -7.12 -8.49
CA ILE A 148 0.31 -7.70 -7.19
C ILE A 148 0.32 -9.22 -7.23
N ARG A 149 -0.30 -9.82 -8.26
CA ARG A 149 -0.43 -11.28 -8.43
C ARG A 149 0.92 -11.97 -8.49
N ASP A 150 1.84 -11.37 -9.22
CA ASP A 150 3.14 -11.97 -9.56
C ASP A 150 4.30 -11.46 -8.69
N ARG A 151 3.98 -10.74 -7.59
CA ARG A 151 5.00 -10.23 -6.68
C ARG A 151 5.81 -11.36 -6.04
N GLU A 152 7.07 -11.09 -5.84
CA GLU A 152 7.98 -11.99 -5.17
C GLU A 152 7.73 -12.04 -3.66
N ASP A 153 8.20 -13.13 -3.04
CA ASP A 153 8.24 -13.25 -1.57
C ASP A 153 9.25 -12.25 -0.99
N SER A 154 8.80 -11.44 -0.07
CA SER A 154 9.59 -10.46 0.67
C SER A 154 9.65 -10.77 2.18
N THR A 155 9.22 -11.97 2.60
CA THR A 155 9.14 -12.36 4.02
C THR A 155 10.52 -12.31 4.67
N GLN A 156 11.55 -12.85 4.00
CA GLN A 156 12.90 -12.85 4.57
C GLN A 156 13.48 -11.42 4.62
N LEU A 157 13.24 -10.61 3.58
CA LEU A 157 13.61 -9.20 3.59
C LEU A 157 12.97 -8.45 4.76
N ALA A 158 11.68 -8.71 5.00
CA ALA A 158 10.96 -8.08 6.11
C ALA A 158 11.51 -8.48 7.49
N ARG A 159 11.93 -9.74 7.66
CA ARG A 159 12.59 -10.22 8.90
C ARG A 159 13.95 -9.58 9.13
N ASP A 160 14.72 -9.43 8.07
CA ASP A 160 16.11 -8.95 8.13
C ASP A 160 16.25 -7.44 7.90
N PHE A 161 15.13 -6.71 7.75
CA PHE A 161 15.17 -5.28 7.47
C PHE A 161 15.87 -4.52 8.60
N PRO A 162 16.96 -3.77 8.31
CA PRO A 162 17.82 -3.22 9.35
C PRO A 162 17.27 -1.98 10.04
N GLY A 163 16.26 -1.35 9.47
CA GLY A 163 15.63 -0.12 9.98
C GLY A 163 14.34 -0.38 10.73
N PRO A 164 13.69 0.67 11.24
CA PRO A 164 12.33 0.56 11.78
C PRO A 164 11.36 0.04 10.73
N MET A 165 10.60 -1.00 11.08
CA MET A 165 9.51 -1.51 10.27
C MET A 165 8.31 -1.79 11.16
N GLN A 166 7.12 -1.38 10.69
CA GLN A 166 5.86 -1.61 11.40
C GLN A 166 4.73 -1.88 10.41
N PHE A 167 3.90 -2.83 10.75
CA PHE A 167 2.64 -3.10 10.05
C PHE A 167 1.49 -2.42 10.78
N VAL A 168 0.54 -1.89 10.01
CA VAL A 168 -0.71 -1.31 10.53
C VAL A 168 -1.88 -1.97 9.82
N VAL A 169 -2.85 -2.45 10.56
CA VAL A 169 -4.07 -3.06 10.02
C VAL A 169 -5.29 -2.50 10.74
N GLY A 170 -6.41 -2.40 10.05
CA GLY A 170 -7.69 -2.10 10.68
C GLY A 170 -8.24 -3.32 11.42
N GLU A 171 -9.07 -3.09 12.44
CA GLU A 171 -9.76 -4.16 13.17
C GLU A 171 -10.67 -5.00 12.25
N HIS A 172 -11.25 -4.36 11.22
CA HIS A 172 -12.15 -4.97 10.23
C HIS A 172 -11.46 -5.25 8.89
N GLU A 173 -10.14 -5.53 8.94
CA GLU A 173 -9.33 -5.84 7.75
C GLU A 173 -9.79 -7.15 7.08
N ASN A 174 -9.93 -7.12 5.74
CA ASN A 174 -10.44 -8.26 4.97
C ASN A 174 -9.37 -8.98 4.12
N PHE A 175 -8.17 -8.42 3.97
CA PHE A 175 -7.12 -8.96 3.08
C PHE A 175 -5.91 -9.51 3.83
N VAL A 176 -5.66 -8.99 5.03
CA VAL A 176 -4.49 -9.31 5.85
C VAL A 176 -4.93 -9.47 7.30
N THR A 177 -4.87 -10.67 7.84
CA THR A 177 -5.22 -10.88 9.25
C THR A 177 -4.04 -10.56 10.18
N PRO A 178 -4.29 -10.06 11.41
CA PRO A 178 -3.22 -9.87 12.39
C PRO A 178 -2.40 -11.14 12.68
N GLY A 179 -3.04 -12.32 12.61
CA GLY A 179 -2.36 -13.61 12.80
C GLY A 179 -1.30 -13.91 11.75
N GLU A 180 -1.53 -13.46 10.49
CA GLU A 180 -0.56 -13.64 9.40
C GLU A 180 0.69 -12.75 9.56
N LEU A 181 0.62 -11.71 10.41
CA LEU A 181 1.70 -10.77 10.69
C LEU A 181 2.26 -10.91 12.12
N SER A 182 1.90 -11.98 12.84
CA SER A 182 2.19 -12.13 14.28
C SER A 182 3.69 -12.15 14.66
N GLU A 183 4.56 -12.36 13.69
CA GLU A 183 6.03 -12.30 13.89
C GLU A 183 6.62 -10.89 13.78
N PHE A 184 5.83 -9.89 13.37
CA PHE A 184 6.27 -8.52 13.11
C PHE A 184 5.70 -7.53 14.14
N ASP A 185 6.27 -6.31 14.20
CA ASP A 185 5.68 -5.19 14.93
C ASP A 185 4.38 -4.76 14.23
N ILE A 186 3.25 -5.04 14.87
CA ILE A 186 1.92 -4.76 14.32
C ILE A 186 1.12 -3.83 15.21
N ARG A 187 0.45 -2.84 14.59
CA ARG A 187 -0.53 -1.98 15.23
C ARG A 187 -1.91 -2.24 14.63
N ILE A 188 -2.88 -2.56 15.49
CA ILE A 188 -4.28 -2.70 15.08
C ILE A 188 -5.00 -1.40 15.38
N VAL A 189 -5.70 -0.83 14.38
CA VAL A 189 -6.48 0.40 14.52
C VAL A 189 -7.95 0.03 14.68
N PRO A 190 -8.58 0.37 15.83
CA PRO A 190 -9.99 0.06 16.08
C PRO A 190 -10.92 0.71 15.05
N ASP A 191 -12.01 0.03 14.74
CA ASP A 191 -13.11 0.52 13.92
C ASP A 191 -12.65 1.06 12.54
N ALA A 192 -11.68 0.38 11.93
CA ALA A 192 -11.16 0.65 10.60
C ALA A 192 -11.12 -0.62 9.76
N GLY A 193 -11.37 -0.50 8.46
CA GLY A 193 -11.16 -1.54 7.46
C GLY A 193 -9.73 -1.49 6.88
N HIS A 194 -9.63 -1.83 5.61
CA HIS A 194 -8.35 -1.91 4.89
C HIS A 194 -7.68 -0.53 4.68
N LEU A 195 -8.46 0.53 4.49
CA LEU A 195 -7.99 1.88 4.22
C LEU A 195 -7.97 2.73 5.49
N VAL A 196 -7.13 2.32 6.45
CA VAL A 196 -6.98 2.98 7.76
C VAL A 196 -6.72 4.49 7.62
N ASN A 197 -5.96 4.90 6.61
CA ASN A 197 -5.61 6.29 6.36
C ASN A 197 -6.82 7.19 6.01
N LEU A 198 -7.88 6.61 5.49
CA LEU A 198 -9.12 7.32 5.13
C LEU A 198 -10.19 7.19 6.22
N GLU A 199 -10.27 6.03 6.88
CA GLU A 199 -11.31 5.77 7.89
C GLU A 199 -10.94 6.27 9.29
N ARG A 200 -9.64 6.25 9.61
CA ARG A 200 -9.08 6.71 10.91
C ARG A 200 -7.83 7.56 10.69
N PRO A 201 -7.97 8.71 10.00
CA PRO A 201 -6.82 9.54 9.65
C PRO A 201 -6.04 10.04 10.87
N ASP A 202 -6.69 10.40 11.95
CA ASP A 202 -6.04 10.93 13.15
C ASP A 202 -5.20 9.86 13.86
N GLU A 203 -5.71 8.63 13.93
CA GLU A 203 -5.00 7.47 14.49
C GLU A 203 -3.79 7.12 13.63
N LEU A 204 -3.93 7.07 12.30
CA LEU A 204 -2.78 6.83 11.44
C LEU A 204 -1.77 7.97 11.50
N ASN A 205 -2.22 9.23 11.59
CA ASN A 205 -1.34 10.38 11.75
C ASN A 205 -0.55 10.34 13.07
N ALA A 206 -1.13 9.82 14.13
CA ALA A 206 -0.42 9.60 15.40
C ALA A 206 0.65 8.50 15.25
N ILE A 207 0.29 7.37 14.61
CA ILE A 207 1.22 6.27 14.32
C ILE A 207 2.36 6.76 13.40
N LEU A 208 2.07 7.55 12.37
CA LEU A 208 3.07 8.14 11.49
C LEU A 208 4.08 9.00 12.25
N ARG A 209 3.64 9.89 13.13
CA ARG A 209 4.55 10.73 13.93
C ARG A 209 5.43 9.89 14.85
N GLU A 210 4.86 8.88 15.51
CA GLU A 210 5.61 7.95 16.35
C GLU A 210 6.65 7.18 15.53
N PHE A 211 6.26 6.65 14.37
CA PHE A 211 7.14 5.92 13.47
C PHE A 211 8.30 6.79 12.97
N LEU A 212 8.00 8.00 12.47
CA LEU A 212 9.01 8.92 11.95
C LEU A 212 10.03 9.37 13.00
N SER A 213 9.67 9.35 14.28
CA SER A 213 10.62 9.65 15.35
C SER A 213 11.67 8.56 15.58
N ARG A 214 11.48 7.37 14.98
CA ARG A 214 12.39 6.22 15.07
C ARG A 214 13.28 6.08 13.84
N VAL A 215 12.98 6.79 12.75
CA VAL A 215 13.71 6.79 11.47
C VAL A 215 14.69 7.96 11.40
#